data_0ef04d75535732a54dacc271e5b5016f
#
_entry.id   0ef04d75535732a54dacc271e5b5016f
#
_cell.length_a   1.000
_cell.length_b   1.000
_cell.length_c   1.000
_cell.angle_alpha   90.00
_cell.angle_beta   90.00
_cell.angle_gamma   90.00
#
_symmetry.space_group_name_H-M   'P 1'
#
loop_
_entity.id
_entity.type
_entity.pdbx_description
1 polymer ?
#
loop_
_entity_poly.entity_id
_entity_poly.type
_entity_poly.pdbx_seq_one_letter_code
_entity_poly.pdbx_strand_id
1 'polypeptide(L)'
;FATELRLSRSTDGGKTFQPSVAVNDDPGVIQHTFDALHRDADGRLHLSWIDGREGKKEPGTYVARSLDRGATITKNLKVDEGTCVCCRTAVTSGPEGMVYVAWRKIFEGNVRETVVARSTDHGETFEAPVIVGHDRWVFPACPHRPASMGVDRQGRLYVVWYTEGTDEIPAVYIAYSDDRGKSFSEKRKLNVSKNTFPDHPQIAVDPEGRIVVVWEEQAPVKRDVVMSVSMDR
;
A
#
# COMPACT_ATOMS: atom_id res chain seq x y z
N PHE A 1 -5.15 8.87 -20.92
CA PHE A 1 -4.56 7.62 -21.40
C PHE A 1 -5.29 6.47 -20.73
N ALA A 2 -5.59 5.40 -21.52
CA ALA A 2 -6.03 4.13 -20.96
C ALA A 2 -4.81 3.29 -20.63
N THR A 3 -4.89 2.53 -19.55
CA THR A 3 -3.87 1.59 -19.14
C THR A 3 -4.51 0.27 -18.75
N GLU A 4 -3.89 -0.84 -19.10
CA GLU A 4 -4.30 -2.18 -18.72
C GLU A 4 -3.22 -2.77 -17.80
N LEU A 5 -3.62 -3.35 -16.68
CA LEU A 5 -2.71 -4.10 -15.84
C LEU A 5 -2.57 -5.51 -16.37
N ARG A 6 -1.34 -5.96 -16.53
CA ARG A 6 -1.04 -7.30 -17.03
C ARG A 6 -0.06 -8.01 -16.11
N LEU A 7 -0.33 -9.30 -15.86
CA LEU A 7 0.53 -10.18 -15.09
C LEU A 7 1.20 -11.19 -16.03
N SER A 8 2.52 -11.33 -15.93
CA SER A 8 3.28 -12.37 -16.58
C SER A 8 4.07 -13.17 -15.54
N ARG A 9 4.19 -14.47 -15.74
CA ARG A 9 4.90 -15.38 -14.81
C ARG A 9 6.00 -16.15 -15.50
N SER A 10 7.03 -16.49 -14.72
CA SER A 10 8.07 -17.44 -15.09
C SER A 10 7.96 -18.70 -14.23
N THR A 11 8.25 -19.86 -14.81
CA THR A 11 8.32 -21.16 -14.13
C THR A 11 9.71 -21.80 -14.21
N ASP A 12 10.69 -21.08 -14.76
CA ASP A 12 12.05 -21.55 -15.02
C ASP A 12 13.15 -20.67 -14.38
N GLY A 13 12.79 -19.97 -13.29
CA GLY A 13 13.72 -19.09 -12.57
C GLY A 13 13.99 -17.76 -13.27
N GLY A 14 13.03 -17.25 -14.05
CA GLY A 14 13.11 -15.95 -14.72
C GLY A 14 13.79 -15.99 -16.09
N LYS A 15 14.10 -17.17 -16.63
CA LYS A 15 14.72 -17.31 -17.94
C LYS A 15 13.75 -16.98 -19.09
N THR A 16 12.50 -17.41 -18.93
CA THR A 16 11.42 -17.10 -19.86
C THR A 16 10.15 -16.67 -19.11
N PHE A 17 9.30 -15.92 -19.79
CA PHE A 17 8.02 -15.50 -19.25
C PHE A 17 6.89 -15.97 -20.17
N GLN A 18 5.83 -16.47 -19.58
CA GLN A 18 4.62 -16.86 -20.29
C GLN A 18 3.88 -15.63 -20.80
N PRO A 19 3.02 -15.78 -21.83
CA PRO A 19 2.14 -14.69 -22.26
C PRO A 19 1.39 -14.10 -21.08
N SER A 20 1.34 -12.77 -21.03
CA SER A 20 0.69 -12.06 -19.92
C SER A 20 -0.83 -12.20 -19.98
N VAL A 21 -1.47 -12.27 -18.80
CA VAL A 21 -2.93 -12.22 -18.63
C VAL A 21 -3.36 -10.84 -18.16
N ALA A 22 -4.55 -10.40 -18.55
CA ALA A 22 -5.14 -9.16 -18.03
C ALA A 22 -5.52 -9.34 -16.56
N VAL A 23 -5.29 -8.30 -15.75
CA VAL A 23 -5.65 -8.26 -14.35
C VAL A 23 -7.00 -7.57 -14.15
N ASN A 24 -7.20 -6.41 -14.78
CA ASN A 24 -8.48 -5.71 -14.76
C ASN A 24 -9.49 -6.43 -15.67
N ASP A 25 -10.73 -6.52 -15.21
CA ASP A 25 -11.82 -7.27 -15.88
C ASP A 25 -12.86 -6.38 -16.58
N ASP A 26 -12.64 -5.06 -16.58
CA ASP A 26 -13.49 -4.12 -17.31
C ASP A 26 -13.03 -3.97 -18.78
N PRO A 27 -13.96 -3.85 -19.73
CA PRO A 27 -13.63 -3.72 -21.15
C PRO A 27 -13.35 -2.28 -21.58
N GLY A 28 -13.35 -1.34 -20.64
CA GLY A 28 -13.33 0.10 -20.94
C GLY A 28 -11.94 0.64 -21.29
N VAL A 29 -11.93 1.81 -21.96
CA VAL A 29 -10.73 2.64 -22.18
C VAL A 29 -10.52 3.48 -20.91
N ILE A 30 -10.05 2.86 -19.87
CA ILE A 30 -10.01 3.38 -18.51
C ILE A 30 -8.57 3.40 -17.98
N GLN A 31 -8.32 4.13 -16.92
CA GLN A 31 -7.03 4.21 -16.27
C GLN A 31 -6.95 3.21 -15.11
N HIS A 32 -5.97 2.31 -15.19
CA HIS A 32 -5.57 1.40 -14.12
C HIS A 32 -4.11 1.64 -13.82
N THR A 33 -3.79 2.11 -12.62
CA THR A 33 -2.45 2.59 -12.31
C THR A 33 -2.04 2.28 -10.87
N PHE A 34 -0.75 2.47 -10.58
CA PHE A 34 -0.20 2.42 -9.23
C PHE A 34 -0.50 1.11 -8.50
N ASP A 35 -0.29 0.02 -9.25
CA ASP A 35 -0.47 -1.35 -8.80
C ASP A 35 0.56 -1.78 -7.74
N ALA A 36 0.17 -2.74 -6.92
CA ALA A 36 1.01 -3.48 -6.02
C ALA A 36 0.71 -4.98 -6.15
N LEU A 37 1.74 -5.78 -5.92
CA LEU A 37 1.68 -7.24 -5.99
C LEU A 37 2.32 -7.82 -4.73
N HIS A 38 1.63 -8.77 -4.10
CA HIS A 38 2.14 -9.54 -2.98
C HIS A 38 1.86 -11.04 -3.20
N ARG A 39 2.78 -11.87 -2.76
CA ARG A 39 2.60 -13.32 -2.72
C ARG A 39 2.55 -13.79 -1.27
N ASP A 40 1.46 -14.45 -0.87
CA ASP A 40 1.31 -15.02 0.46
C ASP A 40 2.11 -16.33 0.65
N ALA A 41 2.13 -16.84 1.86
CA ALA A 41 2.85 -18.07 2.22
C ALA A 41 2.34 -19.31 1.47
N ASP A 42 1.07 -19.35 1.10
CA ASP A 42 0.45 -20.45 0.34
C ASP A 42 0.68 -20.31 -1.18
N GLY A 43 1.29 -19.22 -1.61
CA GLY A 43 1.60 -18.96 -3.01
C GLY A 43 0.48 -18.31 -3.81
N ARG A 44 -0.59 -17.84 -3.16
CA ARG A 44 -1.59 -17.01 -3.79
C ARG A 44 -1.01 -15.63 -4.07
N LEU A 45 -1.46 -15.01 -5.13
CA LEU A 45 -1.10 -13.63 -5.45
C LEU A 45 -2.25 -12.70 -5.08
N HIS A 46 -1.89 -11.58 -4.49
CA HIS A 46 -2.80 -10.49 -4.14
C HIS A 46 -2.34 -9.24 -4.88
N LEU A 47 -3.24 -8.65 -5.66
CA LEU A 47 -2.97 -7.45 -6.44
C LEU A 47 -3.91 -6.33 -5.97
N SER A 48 -3.40 -5.11 -5.93
CA SER A 48 -4.20 -3.92 -5.68
C SER A 48 -3.80 -2.80 -6.63
N TRP A 49 -4.73 -1.92 -7.01
CA TRP A 49 -4.45 -0.79 -7.90
C TRP A 49 -5.47 0.34 -7.72
N ILE A 50 -5.17 1.46 -8.36
CA ILE A 50 -6.10 2.58 -8.51
C ILE A 50 -6.86 2.38 -9.83
N ASP A 51 -8.19 2.34 -9.75
CA ASP A 51 -9.09 2.05 -10.85
C ASP A 51 -10.02 3.23 -11.13
N GLY A 52 -10.05 3.67 -12.36
CA GLY A 52 -10.86 4.80 -12.82
C GLY A 52 -12.19 4.40 -13.48
N ARG A 53 -12.65 3.14 -13.37
CA ARG A 53 -13.85 2.64 -14.06
C ARG A 53 -15.15 3.35 -13.68
N GLU A 54 -15.22 3.93 -12.50
CA GLU A 54 -16.38 4.67 -12.03
C GLU A 54 -16.31 6.18 -12.35
N GLY A 55 -15.22 6.62 -12.95
CA GLY A 55 -15.02 7.99 -13.39
C GLY A 55 -13.67 8.57 -12.92
N LYS A 56 -13.12 9.47 -13.73
CA LYS A 56 -11.80 10.09 -13.44
C LYS A 56 -11.77 10.92 -12.16
N LYS A 57 -12.92 11.37 -11.68
CA LYS A 57 -13.02 12.21 -10.47
C LYS A 57 -13.23 11.39 -9.19
N GLU A 58 -13.54 10.10 -9.34
CA GLU A 58 -13.89 9.21 -8.23
C GLU A 58 -13.20 7.85 -8.40
N PRO A 59 -11.85 7.83 -8.47
CA PRO A 59 -11.14 6.57 -8.58
C PRO A 59 -11.32 5.74 -7.32
N GLY A 60 -11.43 4.42 -7.51
CA GLY A 60 -11.51 3.44 -6.44
C GLY A 60 -10.20 2.70 -6.23
N THR A 61 -10.05 2.11 -5.05
CA THR A 61 -9.06 1.07 -4.79
C THR A 61 -9.68 -0.27 -5.11
N TYR A 62 -9.07 -1.00 -6.04
CA TYR A 62 -9.50 -2.33 -6.47
C TYR A 62 -8.46 -3.38 -6.16
N VAL A 63 -8.91 -4.62 -6.04
CA VAL A 63 -8.10 -5.80 -5.81
C VAL A 63 -8.50 -6.95 -6.69
N ALA A 64 -7.57 -7.85 -6.94
CA ALA A 64 -7.80 -9.17 -7.51
C ALA A 64 -6.81 -10.18 -6.89
N ARG A 65 -7.11 -11.46 -7.07
CA ARG A 65 -6.28 -12.56 -6.58
C ARG A 65 -5.94 -13.52 -7.71
N SER A 66 -4.89 -14.27 -7.51
CA SER A 66 -4.66 -15.50 -8.25
C SER A 66 -4.47 -16.63 -7.24
N LEU A 67 -5.24 -17.69 -7.38
CA LEU A 67 -5.20 -18.87 -6.50
C LEU A 67 -4.31 -19.99 -7.08
N ASP A 68 -3.80 -19.81 -8.28
CA ASP A 68 -3.05 -20.77 -9.08
C ASP A 68 -1.67 -20.22 -9.52
N ARG A 69 -1.07 -19.38 -8.69
CA ARG A 69 0.27 -18.81 -8.90
C ARG A 69 0.35 -17.97 -10.18
N GLY A 70 -0.68 -17.21 -10.48
CA GLY A 70 -0.70 -16.27 -11.60
C GLY A 70 -1.13 -16.88 -12.93
N ALA A 71 -1.73 -18.07 -12.96
CA ALA A 71 -2.27 -18.63 -14.19
C ALA A 71 -3.61 -17.98 -14.58
N THR A 72 -4.45 -17.73 -13.59
CA THR A 72 -5.73 -17.01 -13.75
C THR A 72 -5.89 -15.93 -12.69
N ILE A 73 -6.71 -14.95 -13.00
CA ILE A 73 -7.05 -13.83 -12.09
C ILE A 73 -8.53 -13.94 -11.73
N THR A 74 -8.86 -13.75 -10.46
CA THR A 74 -10.25 -13.70 -10.00
C THR A 74 -10.94 -12.43 -10.49
N LYS A 75 -12.29 -12.41 -10.37
CA LYS A 75 -13.05 -11.18 -10.58
C LYS A 75 -12.53 -10.05 -9.70
N ASN A 76 -12.50 -8.85 -10.26
CA ASN A 76 -12.05 -7.67 -9.53
C ASN A 76 -13.07 -7.28 -8.44
N LEU A 77 -12.55 -6.86 -7.30
CA LEU A 77 -13.35 -6.39 -6.17
C LEU A 77 -12.99 -4.94 -5.88
N LYS A 78 -13.99 -4.07 -5.82
CA LYS A 78 -13.84 -2.71 -5.30
C LYS A 78 -13.72 -2.78 -3.78
N VAL A 79 -12.64 -2.26 -3.23
CA VAL A 79 -12.42 -2.18 -1.78
C VAL A 79 -13.02 -0.89 -1.23
N ASP A 80 -12.79 0.25 -1.92
CA ASP A 80 -13.26 1.55 -1.47
C ASP A 80 -13.20 2.59 -2.60
N GLU A 81 -13.73 3.76 -2.33
CA GLU A 81 -13.75 4.94 -3.20
C GLU A 81 -12.95 6.10 -2.63
N GLY A 82 -12.81 7.20 -3.36
CA GLY A 82 -12.09 8.40 -2.90
C GLY A 82 -10.58 8.19 -2.81
N THR A 83 -10.02 7.33 -3.68
CA THR A 83 -8.59 7.03 -3.73
C THR A 83 -7.81 8.17 -4.36
N CYS A 84 -6.67 8.53 -3.78
CA CYS A 84 -5.74 9.49 -4.37
C CYS A 84 -5.17 8.93 -5.68
N VAL A 85 -5.40 9.62 -6.79
CA VAL A 85 -5.09 9.17 -8.17
C VAL A 85 -3.61 8.90 -8.45
N CYS A 86 -2.71 9.27 -7.56
CA CYS A 86 -1.27 9.26 -7.81
C CYS A 86 -0.43 8.63 -6.69
N CYS A 87 -1.05 8.06 -5.68
CA CYS A 87 -0.35 7.40 -4.59
C CYS A 87 -0.51 5.88 -4.73
N ARG A 88 0.57 5.20 -5.08
CA ARG A 88 0.58 3.73 -5.21
C ARG A 88 -0.10 3.06 -4.02
N THR A 89 -0.92 2.07 -4.29
CA THR A 89 -1.47 1.18 -3.27
C THR A 89 -0.39 0.27 -2.70
N ALA A 90 -0.64 -0.34 -1.56
CA ALA A 90 0.19 -1.40 -1.00
C ALA A 90 -0.69 -2.58 -0.61
N VAL A 91 -0.18 -3.80 -0.76
CA VAL A 91 -0.85 -5.03 -0.34
C VAL A 91 0.14 -5.94 0.36
N THR A 92 -0.30 -6.58 1.45
CA THR A 92 0.49 -7.58 2.19
C THR A 92 -0.45 -8.61 2.81
N SER A 93 0.11 -9.71 3.28
CA SER A 93 -0.64 -10.75 3.99
C SER A 93 -0.03 -11.04 5.36
N GLY A 94 -0.86 -11.54 6.25
CA GLY A 94 -0.49 -12.05 7.57
C GLY A 94 -0.89 -13.50 7.75
N PRO A 95 -0.69 -14.06 8.95
CA PRO A 95 -1.16 -15.41 9.29
C PRO A 95 -2.68 -15.52 9.21
N GLU A 96 -3.16 -16.77 9.16
CA GLU A 96 -4.60 -17.11 9.21
C GLU A 96 -5.46 -16.50 8.11
N GLY A 97 -4.90 -16.29 6.91
CA GLY A 97 -5.63 -15.77 5.77
C GLY A 97 -5.87 -14.26 5.78
N MET A 98 -5.21 -13.55 6.68
CA MET A 98 -5.27 -12.09 6.70
C MET A 98 -4.64 -11.49 5.46
N VAL A 99 -5.33 -10.54 4.84
CA VAL A 99 -4.80 -9.69 3.75
C VAL A 99 -5.11 -8.23 4.07
N TYR A 100 -4.15 -7.37 3.82
CA TYR A 100 -4.24 -5.93 4.08
C TYR A 100 -3.95 -5.16 2.81
N VAL A 101 -4.76 -4.13 2.55
CA VAL A 101 -4.56 -3.19 1.45
C VAL A 101 -4.50 -1.79 2.03
N ALA A 102 -3.46 -1.02 1.68
CA ALA A 102 -3.33 0.37 2.09
C ALA A 102 -3.34 1.29 0.89
N TRP A 103 -3.92 2.46 1.06
CA TRP A 103 -3.90 3.54 0.08
C TRP A 103 -4.04 4.90 0.75
N ARG A 104 -3.86 5.94 -0.02
CA ARG A 104 -4.18 7.30 0.42
C ARG A 104 -5.60 7.65 0.00
N LYS A 105 -6.48 7.82 0.99
CA LYS A 105 -7.86 8.24 0.79
C LYS A 105 -7.98 9.75 0.85
N ILE A 106 -8.85 10.30 0.00
CA ILE A 106 -9.20 11.71 -0.01
C ILE A 106 -10.58 11.86 0.62
N PHE A 107 -10.64 12.66 1.66
CA PHE A 107 -11.88 13.05 2.32
C PHE A 107 -12.30 14.46 1.88
N GLU A 108 -13.47 14.90 2.31
CA GLU A 108 -13.97 16.26 2.07
C GLU A 108 -12.93 17.32 2.47
N GLY A 109 -12.84 18.41 1.72
CA GLY A 109 -11.85 19.47 1.95
C GLY A 109 -10.41 19.09 1.53
N ASN A 110 -10.24 18.08 0.68
CA ASN A 110 -8.91 17.55 0.29
C ASN A 110 -8.07 17.02 1.45
N VAL A 111 -8.70 16.61 2.53
CA VAL A 111 -8.02 15.95 3.65
C VAL A 111 -7.53 14.57 3.19
N ARG A 112 -6.26 14.30 3.37
CA ARG A 112 -5.60 13.07 2.94
C ARG A 112 -5.17 12.24 4.12
N GLU A 113 -5.66 11.00 4.14
CA GLU A 113 -5.31 10.03 5.18
C GLU A 113 -4.74 8.76 4.55
N THR A 114 -3.80 8.15 5.24
CA THR A 114 -3.43 6.77 4.97
C THR A 114 -4.44 5.86 5.66
N VAL A 115 -5.07 4.99 4.87
CA VAL A 115 -6.07 4.04 5.36
C VAL A 115 -5.67 2.60 5.02
N VAL A 116 -6.16 1.65 5.81
CA VAL A 116 -5.97 0.20 5.60
C VAL A 116 -7.31 -0.49 5.66
N ALA A 117 -7.63 -1.26 4.64
CA ALA A 117 -8.70 -2.27 4.68
C ALA A 117 -8.09 -3.64 4.93
N ARG A 118 -8.81 -4.50 5.66
CA ARG A 118 -8.41 -5.85 6.00
C ARG A 118 -9.41 -6.88 5.48
N SER A 119 -8.90 -8.03 5.14
CA SER A 119 -9.64 -9.26 4.84
C SER A 119 -9.24 -10.34 5.81
N THR A 120 -10.19 -11.19 6.20
CA THR A 120 -10.00 -12.37 7.06
C THR A 120 -10.21 -13.69 6.30
N ASP A 121 -10.43 -13.62 4.98
CA ASP A 121 -10.82 -14.71 4.10
C ASP A 121 -9.92 -14.83 2.85
N HIS A 122 -8.63 -14.57 3.02
CA HIS A 122 -7.63 -14.60 1.94
C HIS A 122 -7.91 -13.58 0.82
N GLY A 123 -8.47 -12.41 1.16
CA GLY A 123 -8.75 -11.34 0.21
C GLY A 123 -10.00 -11.55 -0.63
N GLU A 124 -10.93 -12.41 -0.20
CA GLU A 124 -12.20 -12.61 -0.88
C GLU A 124 -13.14 -11.43 -0.65
N THR A 125 -13.20 -10.97 0.59
CA THR A 125 -13.92 -9.76 0.98
C THR A 125 -13.05 -8.85 1.82
N PHE A 126 -13.39 -7.57 1.88
CA PHE A 126 -12.69 -6.59 2.71
C PHE A 126 -13.67 -5.83 3.60
N GLU A 127 -13.26 -5.58 4.83
CA GLU A 127 -14.00 -4.71 5.75
C GLU A 127 -13.75 -3.24 5.40
N ALA A 128 -14.59 -2.34 5.93
CA ALA A 128 -14.42 -0.90 5.77
C ALA A 128 -13.02 -0.46 6.24
N PRO A 129 -12.38 0.49 5.53
CA PRO A 129 -11.02 0.91 5.87
C PRO A 129 -10.96 1.67 7.19
N VAL A 130 -9.83 1.52 7.89
CA VAL A 130 -9.49 2.22 9.12
C VAL A 130 -8.40 3.25 8.83
N ILE A 131 -8.53 4.45 9.38
CA ILE A 131 -7.50 5.50 9.30
C ILE A 131 -6.33 5.12 10.21
N VAL A 132 -5.10 5.19 9.66
CA VAL A 132 -3.89 4.78 10.40
C VAL A 132 -3.40 5.87 11.33
N GLY A 133 -3.20 7.10 10.83
CA GLY A 133 -2.45 8.14 11.54
C GLY A 133 -3.25 9.35 12.00
N HIS A 134 -4.48 9.52 11.54
CA HIS A 134 -5.31 10.71 11.75
C HIS A 134 -4.53 12.01 11.48
N ASP A 135 -3.89 12.06 10.31
CA ASP A 135 -2.95 13.12 9.92
C ASP A 135 -3.63 14.46 9.66
N ARG A 136 -4.88 14.41 9.15
CA ARG A 136 -5.65 15.59 8.74
C ARG A 136 -4.90 16.47 7.74
N TRP A 137 -4.06 15.84 6.92
CA TRP A 137 -3.23 16.56 5.95
C TRP A 137 -4.07 17.10 4.80
N VAL A 138 -4.16 18.42 4.69
CA VAL A 138 -4.87 19.10 3.59
C VAL A 138 -3.88 19.34 2.45
N PHE A 139 -4.10 18.69 1.31
CA PHE A 139 -3.20 18.82 0.17
C PHE A 139 -3.97 18.75 -1.16
N PRO A 140 -4.28 19.89 -1.82
CA PRO A 140 -5.11 19.93 -3.02
C PRO A 140 -4.34 19.61 -4.32
N ALA A 141 -3.33 18.74 -4.25
CA ALA A 141 -2.49 18.35 -5.37
C ALA A 141 -2.16 16.85 -5.33
N CYS A 142 -1.28 16.36 -6.21
CA CYS A 142 -0.83 14.98 -6.27
C CYS A 142 0.49 14.78 -5.51
N PRO A 143 0.47 14.20 -4.32
CA PRO A 143 1.68 14.06 -3.50
C PRO A 143 2.63 12.96 -3.99
N HIS A 144 2.14 11.93 -4.68
CA HIS A 144 2.89 10.74 -5.10
C HIS A 144 3.61 10.04 -3.93
N ARG A 145 2.97 9.95 -2.78
CA ARG A 145 3.53 9.42 -1.54
C ARG A 145 2.81 8.14 -1.11
N PRO A 146 3.31 6.95 -1.51
CA PRO A 146 2.73 5.67 -1.10
C PRO A 146 2.98 5.38 0.38
N ALA A 147 2.16 4.50 0.95
CA ALA A 147 2.48 3.80 2.19
C ALA A 147 3.17 2.47 1.89
N SER A 148 3.82 1.88 2.89
CA SER A 148 4.36 0.52 2.85
C SER A 148 3.98 -0.23 4.11
N MET A 149 3.82 -1.55 4.01
CA MET A 149 3.34 -2.40 5.11
C MET A 149 4.19 -3.65 5.26
N GLY A 150 4.25 -4.16 6.49
CA GLY A 150 4.84 -5.46 6.81
C GLY A 150 4.10 -6.12 7.96
N VAL A 151 4.13 -7.44 8.03
CA VAL A 151 3.47 -8.23 9.09
C VAL A 151 4.47 -9.21 9.68
N ASP A 152 4.55 -9.30 11.01
CA ASP A 152 5.36 -10.30 11.68
C ASP A 152 4.63 -11.65 11.81
N ARG A 153 5.35 -12.67 12.28
CA ARG A 153 4.81 -14.03 12.46
C ARG A 153 3.63 -14.08 13.44
N GLN A 154 3.57 -13.19 14.41
CA GLN A 154 2.49 -13.11 15.39
C GLN A 154 1.27 -12.34 14.88
N GLY A 155 1.36 -11.76 13.68
CA GLY A 155 0.28 -11.05 13.02
C GLY A 155 0.18 -9.57 13.36
N ARG A 156 1.21 -8.97 14.01
CA ARG A 156 1.26 -7.51 14.14
C ARG A 156 1.51 -6.89 12.77
N LEU A 157 0.63 -5.99 12.37
CA LEU A 157 0.73 -5.21 11.14
C LEU A 157 1.46 -3.89 11.44
N TYR A 158 2.47 -3.58 10.64
CA TYR A 158 3.16 -2.30 10.66
C TYR A 158 2.86 -1.54 9.38
N VAL A 159 2.67 -0.22 9.50
CA VAL A 159 2.45 0.68 8.39
C VAL A 159 3.42 1.85 8.50
N VAL A 160 4.11 2.17 7.40
CA VAL A 160 4.94 3.37 7.29
C VAL A 160 4.41 4.24 6.18
N TRP A 161 4.39 5.56 6.41
CA TRP A 161 3.88 6.50 5.42
C TRP A 161 4.49 7.90 5.59
N TYR A 162 4.35 8.69 4.55
CA TYR A 162 4.67 10.12 4.55
C TYR A 162 3.42 10.94 4.83
N THR A 163 3.56 12.01 5.59
CA THR A 163 2.55 13.07 5.75
C THR A 163 3.21 14.37 6.17
N GLU A 164 2.53 15.50 5.94
CA GLU A 164 2.92 16.80 6.47
C GLU A 164 2.03 17.21 7.66
N GLY A 165 0.94 16.45 7.88
CA GLY A 165 0.02 16.70 8.98
C GLY A 165 -0.70 18.04 8.87
N THR A 166 -1.09 18.59 10.01
CA THR A 166 -1.70 19.92 10.14
C THR A 166 -0.67 21.03 10.33
N ASP A 167 0.57 20.69 10.65
CA ASP A 167 1.69 21.59 10.86
C ASP A 167 2.56 21.81 9.62
N GLU A 168 2.18 21.18 8.50
CA GLU A 168 2.83 21.27 7.20
C GLU A 168 4.34 20.89 7.26
N ILE A 169 4.70 20.01 8.20
CA ILE A 169 6.08 19.55 8.39
C ILE A 169 6.25 18.15 7.75
N PRO A 170 7.03 18.02 6.68
CA PRO A 170 7.28 16.74 6.03
C PRO A 170 7.85 15.71 7.00
N ALA A 171 7.21 14.56 7.09
CA ALA A 171 7.68 13.49 7.96
C ALA A 171 7.30 12.09 7.49
N VAL A 172 8.12 11.12 7.83
CA VAL A 172 7.83 9.69 7.75
C VAL A 172 7.44 9.20 9.13
N TYR A 173 6.31 8.53 9.19
CA TYR A 173 5.76 7.94 10.41
C TYR A 173 5.64 6.44 10.30
N ILE A 174 5.62 5.77 11.44
CA ILE A 174 5.25 4.37 11.61
C ILE A 174 4.14 4.26 12.66
N ALA A 175 3.22 3.34 12.43
CA ALA A 175 2.27 2.84 13.42
C ALA A 175 2.12 1.32 13.27
N TYR A 176 1.62 0.66 14.30
CA TYR A 176 1.34 -0.77 14.27
C TYR A 176 -0.06 -1.08 14.78
N SER A 177 -0.54 -2.27 14.42
CA SER A 177 -1.80 -2.83 14.90
C SER A 177 -1.56 -4.22 15.48
N ASP A 178 -2.01 -4.43 16.73
CA ASP A 178 -1.99 -5.73 17.42
C ASP A 178 -3.31 -6.49 17.30
N ASP A 179 -4.32 -5.86 16.74
CA ASP A 179 -5.68 -6.40 16.60
C ASP A 179 -6.08 -6.70 15.15
N ARG A 180 -5.05 -7.01 14.33
CA ARG A 180 -5.23 -7.37 12.92
C ARG A 180 -5.84 -6.25 12.08
N GLY A 181 -5.41 -5.00 12.29
CA GLY A 181 -5.84 -3.85 11.50
C GLY A 181 -7.18 -3.25 11.89
N LYS A 182 -7.75 -3.60 13.05
CA LYS A 182 -8.98 -2.95 13.56
C LYS A 182 -8.72 -1.57 14.14
N SER A 183 -7.55 -1.41 14.75
CA SER A 183 -7.07 -0.14 15.27
C SER A 183 -5.56 -0.04 15.13
N PHE A 184 -5.03 1.18 15.23
CA PHE A 184 -3.60 1.44 15.16
C PHE A 184 -3.10 2.17 16.40
N SER A 185 -1.84 1.93 16.77
CA SER A 185 -1.12 2.67 17.80
C SER A 185 -1.02 4.15 17.44
N GLU A 186 -0.66 4.98 18.40
CA GLU A 186 -0.18 6.33 18.09
C GLU A 186 1.00 6.27 17.11
N LYS A 187 1.01 7.19 16.16
CA LYS A 187 2.07 7.28 15.16
C LYS A 187 3.36 7.79 15.77
N ARG A 188 4.47 7.18 15.40
CA ARG A 188 5.82 7.58 15.78
C ARG A 188 6.57 8.13 14.58
N LYS A 189 7.13 9.34 14.71
CA LYS A 189 7.99 9.95 13.69
C LYS A 189 9.33 9.22 13.63
N LEU A 190 9.80 8.91 12.42
CA LEU A 190 11.07 8.21 12.17
C LEU A 190 12.21 9.17 11.79
N ASN A 191 11.95 10.12 10.88
CA ASN A 191 12.98 11.05 10.47
C ASN A 191 13.27 12.09 11.55
N VAL A 192 14.54 12.34 11.80
CA VAL A 192 15.01 13.28 12.82
C VAL A 192 15.45 14.63 12.26
N SER A 193 15.82 14.67 10.99
CA SER A 193 16.24 15.91 10.32
C SER A 193 15.10 16.90 10.20
N LYS A 194 15.40 18.18 10.44
CA LYS A 194 14.45 19.30 10.28
C LYS A 194 14.65 20.05 8.96
N ASN A 195 15.74 19.77 8.24
CA ASN A 195 16.15 20.50 7.05
C ASN A 195 16.14 19.63 5.79
N THR A 196 15.49 18.48 5.84
CA THR A 196 15.35 17.54 4.74
C THR A 196 13.89 17.20 4.51
N PHE A 197 13.58 16.80 3.28
CA PHE A 197 12.26 16.27 2.92
C PHE A 197 12.37 14.74 2.84
N PRO A 198 11.84 14.00 3.80
CA PRO A 198 11.77 12.54 3.72
C PRO A 198 10.74 12.11 2.67
N ASP A 199 11.00 10.97 2.00
CA ASP A 199 10.14 10.50 0.93
C ASP A 199 10.20 8.99 0.74
N HIS A 200 9.17 8.42 0.09
CA HIS A 200 9.11 7.03 -0.36
C HIS A 200 9.54 6.00 0.69
N PRO A 201 8.93 5.97 1.89
CA PRO A 201 9.29 5.00 2.90
C PRO A 201 8.95 3.57 2.45
N GLN A 202 9.85 2.64 2.74
CA GLN A 202 9.66 1.21 2.58
C GLN A 202 9.97 0.49 3.88
N ILE A 203 9.21 -0.55 4.19
CA ILE A 203 9.40 -1.36 5.39
C ILE A 203 9.64 -2.82 5.03
N ALA A 204 10.56 -3.45 5.75
CA ALA A 204 10.68 -4.89 5.82
C ALA A 204 10.54 -5.33 7.27
N VAL A 205 9.76 -6.37 7.49
CA VAL A 205 9.55 -6.97 8.82
C VAL A 205 9.93 -8.43 8.71
N ASP A 206 10.82 -8.89 9.58
CA ASP A 206 11.14 -10.30 9.62
C ASP A 206 10.15 -11.09 10.50
N PRO A 207 10.19 -12.43 10.44
CA PRO A 207 9.26 -13.25 11.23
C PRO A 207 9.38 -13.06 12.74
N GLU A 208 10.52 -12.62 13.23
CA GLU A 208 10.81 -12.36 14.64
C GLU A 208 10.34 -10.98 15.09
N GLY A 209 9.88 -10.13 14.15
CA GLY A 209 9.37 -8.78 14.42
C GLY A 209 10.45 -7.70 14.43
N ARG A 210 11.67 -8.01 13.93
CA ARG A 210 12.66 -6.96 13.67
C ARG A 210 12.23 -6.15 12.47
N ILE A 211 12.38 -4.84 12.56
CA ILE A 211 11.86 -3.91 11.55
C ILE A 211 13.02 -3.13 10.95
N VAL A 212 13.02 -3.06 9.64
CA VAL A 212 13.89 -2.15 8.89
C VAL A 212 13.01 -1.22 8.07
N VAL A 213 13.20 0.08 8.24
CA VAL A 213 12.55 1.11 7.41
C VAL A 213 13.62 1.89 6.69
N VAL A 214 13.46 2.06 5.39
CA VAL A 214 14.32 2.91 4.55
C VAL A 214 13.47 3.99 3.90
N TRP A 215 14.05 5.17 3.72
CA TRP A 215 13.41 6.28 3.01
C TRP A 215 14.45 7.20 2.37
N GLU A 216 14.02 8.02 1.44
CA GLU A 216 14.86 9.07 0.86
C GLU A 216 14.85 10.31 1.76
N GLU A 217 16.00 10.94 1.94
CA GLU A 217 16.14 12.26 2.57
C GLU A 217 16.67 13.26 1.55
N GLN A 218 15.88 14.25 1.19
CA GLN A 218 16.25 15.27 0.20
C GLN A 218 16.65 16.57 0.89
N ALA A 219 17.87 17.02 0.66
CA ALA A 219 18.36 18.34 1.02
C ALA A 219 18.61 19.16 -0.27
N PRO A 220 18.81 20.48 -0.21
CA PRO A 220 18.97 21.32 -1.40
C PRO A 220 20.06 20.89 -2.39
N VAL A 221 21.11 20.26 -1.89
CA VAL A 221 22.28 19.85 -2.69
C VAL A 221 22.58 18.35 -2.61
N LYS A 222 21.80 17.58 -1.87
CA LYS A 222 22.07 16.18 -1.60
C LYS A 222 20.78 15.38 -1.45
N ARG A 223 20.81 14.14 -1.94
CA ARG A 223 19.75 13.15 -1.71
C ARG A 223 20.42 11.89 -1.17
N ASP A 224 19.95 11.42 -0.02
CA ASP A 224 20.44 10.22 0.65
C ASP A 224 19.32 9.19 0.76
N VAL A 225 19.69 7.93 0.85
CA VAL A 225 18.83 6.87 1.37
C VAL A 225 19.27 6.60 2.80
N VAL A 226 18.33 6.71 3.73
CA VAL A 226 18.57 6.52 5.16
C VAL A 226 17.78 5.32 5.66
N MET A 227 18.25 4.74 6.76
CA MET A 227 17.68 3.53 7.32
C MET A 227 17.51 3.66 8.83
N SER A 228 16.40 3.17 9.35
CA SER A 228 16.16 2.96 10.77
C SER A 228 15.89 1.48 11.02
N VAL A 229 16.42 0.95 12.12
CA VAL A 229 16.26 -0.45 12.52
C VAL A 229 15.70 -0.48 13.94
N SER A 230 14.66 -1.28 14.17
CA SER A 230 14.21 -1.67 15.50
C SER A 230 14.48 -3.16 15.70
N MET A 231 15.09 -3.51 16.81
CA MET A 231 15.41 -4.91 17.16
C MET A 231 14.37 -5.50 18.10
N ASP A 232 13.50 -4.67 18.64
CA ASP A 232 12.39 -4.98 19.52
C ASP A 232 11.06 -4.80 18.75
N ARG A 233 10.12 -5.62 19.15
CA ARG A 233 8.77 -5.69 18.60
C ARG A 233 7.87 -4.54 19.09
#